data_b2fe18180a178d062695b85feaa63b7c
#
_entry.id   b2fe18180a178d062695b85feaa63b7c
#
_cell.length_a   1.000
_cell.length_b   1.000
_cell.length_c   1.000
_cell.angle_alpha   90.00
_cell.angle_beta   90.00
_cell.angle_gamma   90.00
#
_symmetry.space_group_name_H-M   'P 1'
#
loop_
_entity.id
_entity.type
_entity.pdbx_description
1 polymer ?
#
loop_
_entity_poly.entity_id
_entity_poly.type
_entity_poly.pdbx_seq_one_letter_code
_entity_poly.pdbx_strand_id
1 'polypeptide(L)'
;NRNIVHRDVKPQNIIISTDGKVKLSDFGIAKATSSNTISSNVMGSVHYSSPEQVRGGYSDYKSDIYSLGITMYEMVTGRVPFEGDNNVSVALMHIQNEMIPPRQYYPDIYSSFEKIILKATQKKPERRYLTASALIADLKRVQNNPNIDIVVAPTSITNSPTQEWTKEDVQAIRNGSANRDLYSPVSY
;
A
#
# COMPACT_ATOMS: atom_id res chain seq x y z
N ASN A 1 -11.66 7.76 18.69
CA ASN A 1 -11.20 6.69 17.80
C ASN A 1 -12.35 5.74 17.54
N ARG A 2 -12.88 5.72 16.30
CA ARG A 2 -14.04 4.87 15.94
C ARG A 2 -13.63 3.58 15.24
N ASN A 3 -12.33 3.26 15.17
CA ASN A 3 -11.76 2.07 14.51
C ASN A 3 -12.33 1.82 13.09
N ILE A 4 -12.53 2.90 12.33
CA ILE A 4 -13.02 2.82 10.96
C ILE A 4 -11.80 2.63 10.05
N VAL A 5 -11.85 1.61 9.19
CA VAL A 5 -10.89 1.35 8.12
C VAL A 5 -11.54 1.72 6.80
N HIS A 6 -10.86 2.52 5.98
CA HIS A 6 -11.40 3.03 4.73
C HIS A 6 -11.37 1.98 3.61
N ARG A 7 -10.27 1.23 3.48
CA ARG A 7 -10.04 0.14 2.52
C ARG A 7 -9.96 0.51 1.05
N ASP A 8 -10.13 1.79 0.70
CA ASP A 8 -10.08 2.27 -0.70
C ASP A 8 -9.47 3.68 -0.77
N VAL A 9 -8.37 3.91 -0.07
CA VAL A 9 -7.63 5.18 -0.14
C VAL A 9 -6.94 5.26 -1.49
N LYS A 10 -7.26 6.33 -2.26
CA LYS A 10 -6.71 6.60 -3.59
C LYS A 10 -7.01 8.05 -3.99
N PRO A 11 -6.33 8.64 -4.99
CA PRO A 11 -6.57 10.03 -5.40
C PRO A 11 -8.03 10.34 -5.73
N GLN A 12 -8.74 9.41 -6.39
CA GLN A 12 -10.13 9.59 -6.79
C GLN A 12 -11.11 9.79 -5.60
N ASN A 13 -10.72 9.29 -4.42
CA ASN A 13 -11.49 9.40 -3.18
C ASN A 13 -11.00 10.55 -2.28
N ILE A 14 -10.02 11.35 -2.73
CA ILE A 14 -9.51 12.51 -2.00
C ILE A 14 -10.01 13.78 -2.67
N ILE A 15 -10.90 14.48 -1.97
CA ILE A 15 -11.51 15.72 -2.45
C ILE A 15 -10.83 16.90 -1.75
N ILE A 16 -10.37 17.86 -2.54
CA ILE A 16 -9.80 19.11 -2.04
C ILE A 16 -10.76 20.23 -2.41
N SER A 17 -11.26 20.92 -1.39
CA SER A 17 -12.12 22.09 -1.60
C SER A 17 -11.31 23.32 -2.00
N THR A 18 -11.98 24.34 -2.55
CA THR A 18 -11.34 25.59 -2.97
C THR A 18 -10.67 26.37 -1.83
N ASP A 19 -11.10 26.14 -0.58
CA ASP A 19 -10.48 26.69 0.63
C ASP A 19 -9.37 25.78 1.22
N GLY A 20 -8.91 24.78 0.45
CA GLY A 20 -7.80 23.89 0.82
C GLY A 20 -8.13 22.78 1.82
N LYS A 21 -9.41 22.59 2.16
CA LYS A 21 -9.81 21.47 3.05
C LYS A 21 -9.81 20.15 2.31
N VAL A 22 -9.15 19.16 2.88
CA VAL A 22 -9.08 17.79 2.35
C VAL A 22 -10.15 16.93 3.02
N LYS A 23 -10.90 16.20 2.21
CA LYS A 23 -11.88 15.19 2.66
C LYS A 23 -11.62 13.88 1.94
N LEU A 24 -11.79 12.78 2.68
CA LEU A 24 -11.78 11.43 2.13
C LEU A 24 -13.24 10.97 1.97
N SER A 25 -13.61 10.57 0.75
CA SER A 25 -14.95 10.09 0.37
C SER A 25 -14.93 8.59 0.10
N ASP A 26 -16.10 8.00 -0.11
CA ASP A 26 -16.30 6.63 -0.58
C ASP A 26 -15.59 5.56 0.26
N PHE A 27 -15.93 5.52 1.56
CA PHE A 27 -15.49 4.44 2.44
C PHE A 27 -15.83 3.08 1.80
N GLY A 28 -14.82 2.21 1.67
CA GLY A 28 -14.91 0.93 0.97
C GLY A 28 -15.83 -0.12 1.61
N ILE A 29 -17.02 0.30 2.05
CA ILE A 29 -18.03 -0.55 2.72
C ILE A 29 -18.47 -1.69 1.78
N ALA A 30 -18.54 -1.42 0.48
CA ALA A 30 -18.91 -2.41 -0.53
C ALA A 30 -17.88 -3.55 -0.70
N LYS A 31 -16.62 -3.32 -0.33
CA LYS A 31 -15.58 -4.37 -0.38
C LYS A 31 -15.66 -5.36 0.78
N ALA A 32 -16.39 -5.04 1.85
CA ALA A 32 -16.54 -5.92 3.01
C ALA A 32 -17.52 -7.07 2.80
N THR A 33 -18.44 -6.96 1.82
CA THR A 33 -19.52 -7.91 1.60
C THR A 33 -19.32 -8.84 0.41
N SER A 34 -18.36 -8.56 -0.48
CA SER A 34 -18.06 -9.41 -1.64
C SER A 34 -16.77 -10.18 -1.40
N SER A 35 -16.88 -11.29 -0.69
CA SER A 35 -15.76 -12.20 -0.42
C SER A 35 -15.32 -13.03 -1.64
N ASN A 36 -15.90 -12.84 -2.81
CA ASN A 36 -15.53 -13.59 -4.00
C ASN A 36 -15.54 -12.68 -5.22
N THR A 37 -14.41 -12.59 -5.86
CA THR A 37 -14.16 -12.10 -7.21
C THR A 37 -13.44 -10.75 -7.25
N ILE A 38 -12.24 -10.76 -7.82
CA ILE A 38 -11.67 -9.58 -8.49
C ILE A 38 -12.59 -9.31 -9.69
N SER A 39 -13.72 -8.66 -9.42
CA SER A 39 -14.68 -8.30 -10.47
C SER A 39 -14.04 -7.25 -11.37
N SER A 40 -14.29 -7.35 -12.67
CA SER A 40 -13.83 -6.42 -13.70
C SER A 40 -14.20 -4.94 -13.46
N ASN A 41 -15.09 -4.64 -12.51
CA ASN A 41 -15.49 -3.29 -12.12
C ASN A 41 -14.55 -2.61 -11.10
N VAL A 42 -13.46 -3.26 -10.67
CA VAL A 42 -12.43 -2.70 -9.77
C VAL A 42 -11.23 -2.18 -10.57
N MET A 43 -11.45 -1.79 -11.83
CA MET A 43 -10.43 -1.18 -12.68
C MET A 43 -9.96 0.14 -12.04
N GLY A 44 -8.77 0.14 -11.46
CA GLY A 44 -8.12 1.30 -10.82
C GLY A 44 -7.84 1.17 -9.34
N SER A 45 -8.63 0.43 -8.54
CA SER A 45 -8.37 0.27 -7.11
C SER A 45 -7.19 -0.66 -6.80
N VAL A 46 -6.85 -1.60 -7.68
CA VAL A 46 -5.76 -2.56 -7.45
C VAL A 46 -4.41 -1.87 -7.32
N HIS A 47 -4.19 -0.77 -8.04
CA HIS A 47 -2.93 0.00 -8.01
C HIS A 47 -2.59 0.57 -6.63
N TYR A 48 -3.58 0.69 -5.74
CA TYR A 48 -3.40 1.21 -4.38
C TYR A 48 -3.63 0.15 -3.30
N SER A 49 -3.96 -1.08 -3.69
CA SER A 49 -4.29 -2.15 -2.75
C SER A 49 -3.04 -2.64 -2.02
N SER A 50 -3.15 -2.81 -0.71
CA SER A 50 -2.06 -3.36 0.08
C SER A 50 -1.85 -4.87 -0.18
N PRO A 51 -0.64 -5.40 0.07
CA PRO A 51 -0.35 -6.82 -0.12
C PRO A 51 -1.35 -7.75 0.58
N GLU A 52 -1.76 -7.41 1.79
CA GLU A 52 -2.75 -8.19 2.56
C GLU A 52 -4.15 -8.11 1.97
N GLN A 53 -4.54 -6.96 1.41
CA GLN A 53 -5.83 -6.84 0.69
C GLN A 53 -5.84 -7.70 -0.57
N VAL A 54 -4.74 -7.71 -1.33
CA VAL A 54 -4.59 -8.52 -2.53
C VAL A 54 -4.70 -10.01 -2.20
N ARG A 55 -4.09 -10.45 -1.09
CA ARG A 55 -4.17 -11.85 -0.63
C ARG A 55 -5.54 -12.24 -0.07
N GLY A 56 -6.52 -11.33 -0.04
CA GLY A 56 -7.82 -11.58 0.60
C GLY A 56 -7.73 -11.69 2.13
N GLY A 57 -6.64 -11.20 2.72
CA GLY A 57 -6.40 -11.22 4.15
C GLY A 57 -7.13 -10.13 4.93
N TYR A 58 -6.93 -10.14 6.24
CA TYR A 58 -7.48 -9.13 7.12
C TYR A 58 -6.88 -7.74 6.81
N SER A 59 -7.74 -6.78 6.60
CA SER A 59 -7.38 -5.39 6.28
C SER A 59 -7.70 -4.50 7.49
N ASP A 60 -6.68 -3.80 7.98
CA ASP A 60 -6.79 -2.83 9.08
C ASP A 60 -6.34 -1.42 8.62
N TYR A 61 -6.19 -0.50 9.56
CA TYR A 61 -5.72 0.86 9.28
C TYR A 61 -4.31 0.92 8.67
N LYS A 62 -3.50 -0.13 8.80
CA LYS A 62 -2.17 -0.20 8.16
C LYS A 62 -2.27 -0.45 6.66
N SER A 63 -3.38 -1.05 6.21
CA SER A 63 -3.71 -1.14 4.79
C SER A 63 -4.01 0.24 4.21
N ASP A 64 -4.73 1.08 4.93
CA ASP A 64 -4.99 2.48 4.52
C ASP A 64 -3.70 3.30 4.49
N ILE A 65 -2.77 3.07 5.44
CA ILE A 65 -1.44 3.70 5.43
C ILE A 65 -0.64 3.30 4.19
N TYR A 66 -0.69 2.03 3.79
CA TYR A 66 -0.06 1.56 2.55
C TYR A 66 -0.64 2.26 1.33
N SER A 67 -1.95 2.26 1.19
CA SER A 67 -2.67 2.90 0.07
C SER A 67 -2.39 4.41 0.00
N LEU A 68 -2.29 5.08 1.16
CA LEU A 68 -1.87 6.48 1.23
C LEU A 68 -0.41 6.64 0.80
N GLY A 69 0.48 5.70 1.15
CA GLY A 69 1.87 5.68 0.69
C GLY A 69 1.98 5.59 -0.84
N ILE A 70 1.18 4.72 -1.47
CA ILE A 70 1.09 4.64 -2.94
C ILE A 70 0.54 5.94 -3.54
N THR A 71 -0.48 6.53 -2.91
CA THR A 71 -1.02 7.84 -3.32
C THR A 71 0.04 8.94 -3.26
N MET A 72 0.82 9.02 -2.17
CA MET A 72 1.92 9.96 -2.04
C MET A 72 3.01 9.73 -3.09
N TYR A 73 3.32 8.47 -3.40
CA TYR A 73 4.25 8.13 -4.48
C TYR A 73 3.79 8.71 -5.82
N GLU A 74 2.53 8.45 -6.19
CA GLU A 74 1.96 8.97 -7.43
C GLU A 74 1.91 10.50 -7.45
N MET A 75 1.57 11.15 -6.35
CA MET A 75 1.55 12.62 -6.24
C MET A 75 2.90 13.26 -6.57
N VAL A 76 4.01 12.62 -6.23
CA VAL A 76 5.35 13.20 -6.44
C VAL A 76 6.04 12.73 -7.71
N THR A 77 5.65 11.56 -8.26
CA THR A 77 6.27 10.99 -9.46
C THR A 77 5.40 11.10 -10.71
N GLY A 78 4.11 11.41 -10.55
CA GLY A 78 3.13 11.44 -11.64
C GLY A 78 2.73 10.05 -12.15
N ARG A 79 3.13 8.97 -11.47
CA ARG A 79 2.85 7.58 -11.87
C ARG A 79 2.68 6.67 -10.66
N VAL A 80 1.92 5.60 -10.83
CA VAL A 80 1.86 4.52 -9.82
C VAL A 80 3.15 3.70 -9.82
N PRO A 81 3.55 3.09 -8.69
CA PRO A 81 4.80 2.33 -8.62
C PRO A 81 4.76 1.00 -9.38
N PHE A 82 3.57 0.45 -9.61
CA PHE A 82 3.39 -0.83 -10.27
C PHE A 82 2.34 -0.71 -11.38
N GLU A 83 2.76 -1.04 -12.60
CA GLU A 83 1.94 -1.08 -13.81
C GLU A 83 2.07 -2.46 -14.44
N GLY A 84 0.99 -2.99 -15.02
CA GLY A 84 0.98 -4.30 -15.64
C GLY A 84 -0.19 -4.45 -16.59
N ASP A 85 -0.15 -5.50 -17.42
CA ASP A 85 -1.12 -5.74 -18.48
C ASP A 85 -2.55 -6.02 -17.97
N ASN A 86 -2.67 -6.39 -16.71
CA ASN A 86 -3.95 -6.68 -16.08
C ASN A 86 -3.88 -6.52 -14.55
N ASN A 87 -5.04 -6.50 -13.90
CA ASN A 87 -5.17 -6.32 -12.46
C ASN A 87 -4.45 -7.40 -11.64
N VAL A 88 -4.35 -8.62 -12.15
CA VAL A 88 -3.68 -9.73 -11.45
C VAL A 88 -2.17 -9.49 -11.41
N SER A 89 -1.57 -9.08 -12.53
CA SER A 89 -0.14 -8.76 -12.57
C SER A 89 0.22 -7.60 -11.66
N VAL A 90 -0.59 -6.52 -11.65
CA VAL A 90 -0.40 -5.40 -10.71
C VAL A 90 -0.53 -5.85 -9.25
N ALA A 91 -1.53 -6.67 -8.94
CA ALA A 91 -1.74 -7.25 -7.63
C ALA A 91 -0.52 -8.06 -7.15
N LEU A 92 0.04 -8.91 -8.02
CA LEU A 92 1.24 -9.68 -7.71
C LEU A 92 2.45 -8.79 -7.45
N MET A 93 2.61 -7.69 -8.20
CA MET A 93 3.69 -6.74 -7.97
C MET A 93 3.59 -6.08 -6.59
N HIS A 94 2.39 -5.76 -6.11
CA HIS A 94 2.21 -5.28 -4.73
C HIS A 94 2.70 -6.27 -3.67
N ILE A 95 2.60 -7.56 -3.96
CA ILE A 95 3.05 -8.62 -3.04
C ILE A 95 4.56 -8.83 -3.09
N GLN A 96 5.15 -8.84 -4.31
CA GLN A 96 6.49 -9.39 -4.55
C GLN A 96 7.53 -8.35 -4.90
N ASN A 97 7.17 -7.35 -5.73
CA ASN A 97 8.15 -6.47 -6.33
C ASN A 97 8.53 -5.34 -5.38
N GLU A 98 9.82 -5.04 -5.32
CA GLU A 98 10.29 -3.82 -4.65
C GLU A 98 9.88 -2.60 -5.48
N MET A 99 9.53 -1.53 -4.78
CA MET A 99 9.18 -0.25 -5.38
C MET A 99 10.45 0.46 -5.86
N ILE A 100 10.43 0.99 -7.06
CA ILE A 100 11.47 1.90 -7.51
C ILE A 100 11.39 3.16 -6.64
N PRO A 101 12.49 3.58 -5.98
CA PRO A 101 12.47 4.78 -5.13
C PRO A 101 12.00 6.02 -5.91
N PRO A 102 11.11 6.87 -5.34
CA PRO A 102 10.59 8.06 -6.03
C PRO A 102 11.65 8.97 -6.63
N ARG A 103 12.81 9.12 -5.96
CA ARG A 103 13.91 9.98 -6.41
C ARG A 103 14.61 9.47 -7.68
N GLN A 104 14.41 8.23 -8.09
CA GLN A 104 14.89 7.77 -9.40
C GLN A 104 14.10 8.41 -10.56
N TYR A 105 12.84 8.78 -10.33
CA TYR A 105 12.03 9.49 -11.31
C TYR A 105 12.08 11.02 -11.13
N TYR A 106 12.16 11.46 -9.89
CA TYR A 106 12.18 12.88 -9.54
C TYR A 106 13.25 13.16 -8.46
N PRO A 107 14.49 13.44 -8.86
CA PRO A 107 15.64 13.58 -7.93
C PRO A 107 15.49 14.70 -6.90
N ASP A 108 14.68 15.73 -7.20
CA ASP A 108 14.48 16.89 -6.33
C ASP A 108 13.60 16.63 -5.12
N ILE A 109 12.97 15.44 -5.03
CA ILE A 109 12.22 15.05 -3.83
C ILE A 109 13.20 14.95 -2.64
N TYR A 110 12.84 15.53 -1.50
CA TYR A 110 13.62 15.38 -0.28
C TYR A 110 13.76 13.90 0.12
N SER A 111 14.98 13.50 0.44
CA SER A 111 15.29 12.11 0.86
C SER A 111 14.44 11.68 2.07
N SER A 112 14.16 12.60 2.99
CA SER A 112 13.29 12.36 4.14
C SER A 112 11.85 12.01 3.73
N PHE A 113 11.31 12.69 2.71
CA PHE A 113 9.97 12.42 2.22
C PHE A 113 9.89 11.11 1.46
N GLU A 114 10.91 10.80 0.64
CA GLU A 114 11.05 9.48 0.02
C GLU A 114 11.03 8.37 1.08
N LYS A 115 11.78 8.54 2.18
CA LYS A 115 11.81 7.57 3.28
C LYS A 115 10.44 7.39 3.94
N ILE A 116 9.63 8.45 4.06
CA ILE A 116 8.24 8.34 4.56
C ILE A 116 7.41 7.46 3.62
N ILE A 117 7.49 7.70 2.30
CA ILE A 117 6.78 6.89 1.30
C ILE A 117 7.21 5.42 1.39
N LEU A 118 8.51 5.15 1.36
CA LEU A 118 9.05 3.80 1.45
C LEU A 118 8.67 3.08 2.76
N LYS A 119 8.60 3.81 3.88
CA LYS A 119 8.15 3.26 5.16
C LYS A 119 6.66 2.95 5.15
N ALA A 120 5.83 3.84 4.62
CA ALA A 120 4.39 3.63 4.52
C ALA A 120 4.05 2.43 3.62
N THR A 121 4.85 2.19 2.58
CA THR A 121 4.64 1.15 1.57
C THR A 121 5.40 -0.16 1.83
N GLN A 122 5.91 -0.37 3.03
CA GLN A 122 6.52 -1.65 3.40
C GLN A 122 5.55 -2.81 3.19
N LYS A 123 6.05 -3.94 2.66
CA LYS A 123 5.21 -5.12 2.37
C LYS A 123 4.58 -5.69 3.63
N LYS A 124 5.35 -5.79 4.71
CA LYS A 124 4.90 -6.28 6.01
C LYS A 124 4.21 -5.15 6.79
N PRO A 125 2.95 -5.30 7.21
CA PRO A 125 2.20 -4.25 7.93
C PRO A 125 2.90 -3.77 9.21
N GLU A 126 3.60 -4.64 9.92
CA GLU A 126 4.33 -4.32 11.15
C GLU A 126 5.57 -3.44 10.93
N ARG A 127 6.06 -3.31 9.69
CA ARG A 127 7.17 -2.44 9.31
C ARG A 127 6.72 -1.06 8.86
N ARG A 128 5.42 -0.86 8.69
CA ARG A 128 4.81 0.44 8.34
C ARG A 128 4.71 1.33 9.57
N TYR A 129 4.09 2.48 9.40
CA TYR A 129 3.65 3.29 10.53
C TYR A 129 2.58 2.55 11.34
N LEU A 130 2.75 2.52 12.66
CA LEU A 130 1.81 1.86 13.56
C LEU A 130 0.49 2.62 13.72
N THR A 131 0.48 3.92 13.41
CA THR A 131 -0.71 4.77 13.47
C THR A 131 -0.63 5.89 12.46
N ALA A 132 -1.77 6.44 12.05
CA ALA A 132 -1.82 7.67 11.24
C ALA A 132 -1.16 8.86 11.96
N SER A 133 -1.26 8.94 13.27
CA SER A 133 -0.60 9.98 14.07
C SER A 133 0.92 9.93 13.97
N ALA A 134 1.50 8.72 13.92
CA ALA A 134 2.94 8.56 13.74
C ALA A 134 3.39 9.00 12.34
N LEU A 135 2.61 8.69 11.30
CA LEU A 135 2.85 9.19 9.94
C LEU A 135 2.77 10.72 9.87
N ILE A 136 1.72 11.31 10.47
CA ILE A 136 1.55 12.77 10.52
C ILE A 136 2.71 13.43 11.27
N ALA A 137 3.19 12.84 12.34
CA ALA A 137 4.33 13.37 13.09
C ALA A 137 5.59 13.45 12.22
N ASP A 138 5.91 12.40 11.46
CA ASP A 138 7.06 12.39 10.55
C ASP A 138 6.87 13.38 9.38
N LEU A 139 5.67 13.48 8.81
CA LEU A 139 5.37 14.48 7.77
C LEU A 139 5.59 15.91 8.28
N LYS A 140 5.14 16.24 9.50
CA LYS A 140 5.38 17.54 10.12
C LYS A 140 6.86 17.80 10.39
N ARG A 141 7.61 16.79 10.82
CA ARG A 141 9.06 16.89 11.01
C ARG A 141 9.76 17.23 9.70
N VAL A 142 9.40 16.55 8.61
CA VAL A 142 9.97 16.81 7.27
C VAL A 142 9.55 18.20 6.76
N GLN A 143 8.32 18.62 6.99
CA GLN A 143 7.85 19.96 6.62
C GLN A 143 8.68 21.05 7.31
N ASN A 144 9.04 20.85 8.57
CA ASN A 144 9.85 21.81 9.34
C ASN A 144 11.36 21.71 9.04
N ASN A 145 11.84 20.51 8.74
CA ASN A 145 13.25 20.25 8.40
C ASN A 145 13.34 19.15 7.33
N PRO A 146 13.39 19.53 6.05
CA PRO A 146 13.43 18.58 4.93
C PRO A 146 14.64 17.62 4.94
N ASN A 147 15.71 17.97 5.64
CA ASN A 147 16.93 17.16 5.70
C ASN A 147 16.99 16.22 6.91
N ILE A 148 15.88 16.11 7.67
CA ILE A 148 15.83 15.20 8.82
C ILE A 148 15.95 13.74 8.38
N ASP A 149 16.62 12.92 9.19
CA ASP A 149 16.63 11.49 8.94
C ASP A 149 15.34 10.80 9.44
N ILE A 150 14.75 9.99 8.58
CA ILE A 150 13.59 9.15 8.87
C ILE A 150 14.05 7.69 8.86
N VAL A 151 13.81 7.00 9.96
CA VAL A 151 14.19 5.59 10.10
C VAL A 151 13.19 4.71 9.34
N VAL A 152 13.70 3.98 8.37
CA VAL A 152 12.99 2.92 7.66
C VAL A 152 13.62 1.60 8.07
N ALA A 153 12.79 0.64 8.51
CA ALA A 153 13.31 -0.69 8.81
C ALA A 153 13.93 -1.29 7.52
N PRO A 154 15.14 -1.86 7.60
CA PRO A 154 15.78 -2.44 6.42
C PRO A 154 14.87 -3.51 5.83
N THR A 155 14.63 -3.42 4.54
CA THR A 155 14.08 -4.54 3.76
C THR A 155 15.09 -5.66 3.88
N SER A 156 14.72 -6.75 4.55
CA SER A 156 15.54 -7.96 4.45
C SER A 156 15.52 -8.35 2.98
N ILE A 157 16.63 -8.17 2.30
CA ILE A 157 16.89 -8.81 1.03
C ILE A 157 17.01 -10.29 1.37
N THR A 158 15.89 -10.98 1.52
CA THR A 158 15.89 -12.41 1.36
C THR A 158 16.10 -12.60 -0.13
N ASN A 159 17.29 -13.03 -0.52
CA ASN A 159 17.54 -13.70 -1.78
C ASN A 159 16.74 -15.02 -1.76
N SER A 160 15.44 -14.92 -1.65
CA SER A 160 14.55 -16.03 -1.93
C SER A 160 14.53 -16.14 -3.45
N PRO A 161 14.89 -17.29 -4.01
CA PRO A 161 14.75 -17.50 -5.44
C PRO A 161 13.31 -17.15 -5.81
N THR A 162 13.14 -16.52 -6.93
CA THR A 162 11.81 -16.17 -7.50
C THR A 162 10.96 -17.42 -7.42
N GLN A 163 10.02 -17.49 -6.49
CA GLN A 163 9.06 -18.58 -6.46
C GLN A 163 8.17 -18.38 -7.66
N GLU A 164 8.31 -19.26 -8.66
CA GLU A 164 7.35 -19.33 -9.75
C GLU A 164 5.99 -19.68 -9.15
N TRP A 165 5.01 -18.81 -9.37
CA TRP A 165 3.65 -19.06 -8.93
C TRP A 165 3.09 -20.24 -9.69
N THR A 166 2.54 -21.20 -8.96
CA THR A 166 1.82 -22.30 -9.57
C THR A 166 0.49 -21.79 -10.16
N LYS A 167 -0.07 -22.56 -11.09
CA LYS A 167 -1.40 -22.22 -11.61
C LYS A 167 -2.46 -22.22 -10.50
N GLU A 168 -2.24 -23.00 -9.44
CA GLU A 168 -3.08 -23.06 -8.26
C GLU A 168 -3.01 -21.77 -7.42
N ASP A 169 -1.82 -21.18 -7.25
CA ASP A 169 -1.67 -19.90 -6.53
C ASP A 169 -2.41 -18.77 -7.25
N VAL A 170 -2.26 -18.71 -8.58
CA VAL A 170 -2.97 -17.73 -9.42
C VAL A 170 -4.47 -17.94 -9.36
N GLN A 171 -4.93 -19.20 -9.34
CA GLN A 171 -6.35 -19.55 -9.22
C GLN A 171 -6.90 -19.21 -7.83
N ALA A 172 -6.13 -19.44 -6.75
CA ALA A 172 -6.51 -19.09 -5.39
C ALA A 172 -6.69 -17.57 -5.21
N ILE A 173 -5.80 -16.77 -5.79
CA ILE A 173 -5.94 -15.30 -5.81
C ILE A 173 -7.18 -14.89 -6.61
N ARG A 174 -7.41 -15.54 -7.75
CA ARG A 174 -8.56 -15.24 -8.62
C ARG A 174 -9.90 -15.60 -7.97
N ASN A 175 -9.91 -16.65 -7.14
CA ASN A 175 -11.10 -17.16 -6.45
C ASN A 175 -11.27 -16.60 -5.03
N GLY A 176 -10.38 -15.71 -4.56
CA GLY A 176 -10.44 -15.13 -3.21
C GLY A 176 -10.13 -16.11 -2.07
N SER A 177 -9.59 -17.30 -2.37
CA SER A 177 -9.29 -18.37 -1.42
C SER A 177 -7.79 -18.58 -1.22
N ALA A 178 -7.03 -17.51 -0.97
CA ALA A 178 -5.63 -17.64 -0.58
C ALA A 178 -5.55 -18.27 0.82
N ASN A 179 -4.84 -19.38 0.91
CA ASN A 179 -4.74 -20.28 2.05
C ASN A 179 -4.33 -19.55 3.35
N ARG A 180 -5.06 -19.78 4.46
CA ARG A 180 -4.82 -19.18 5.78
C ARG A 180 -3.56 -19.72 6.47
N ASP A 181 -2.94 -20.77 5.96
CA ASP A 181 -1.94 -21.57 6.69
C ASP A 181 -0.49 -21.10 6.56
N LEU A 182 -0.23 -20.00 5.81
CA LEU A 182 1.12 -19.45 5.65
C LEU A 182 1.54 -18.47 6.77
N TYR A 183 0.71 -18.26 7.78
CA TYR A 183 1.00 -17.42 8.94
C TYR A 183 0.74 -18.17 10.26
N SER A 184 1.46 -19.26 10.51
CA SER A 184 1.61 -19.77 11.87
C SER A 184 2.64 -18.91 12.59
N PRO A 185 2.32 -18.28 13.73
CA PRO A 185 3.32 -17.62 14.55
C PRO A 185 4.27 -18.69 15.09
N VAL A 186 5.55 -18.50 14.85
CA VAL A 186 6.59 -19.29 15.53
C VAL A 186 6.51 -18.94 16.99
N SER A 187 6.07 -19.89 17.83
CA SER A 187 6.12 -19.80 19.28
C SER A 187 7.59 -19.78 19.73
N TYR A 188 7.96 -18.76 20.51
CA TYR A 188 9.13 -18.76 21.38
C TYR A 188 8.71 -19.13 22.80
#